data_c3c54f155ff4bb156bc9c9a5203c7cc2
#
_entry.id   c3c54f155ff4bb156bc9c9a5203c7cc2
#
_cell.length_a   1.000
_cell.length_b   1.000
_cell.length_c   1.000
_cell.angle_alpha   90.00
_cell.angle_beta   90.00
_cell.angle_gamma   90.00
#
_symmetry.space_group_name_H-M   'P 1'
#
loop_
_entity.id
_entity.type
_entity.pdbx_description
1 polymer ?
#
loop_
_entity_poly.entity_id
_entity_poly.type
_entity_poly.pdbx_seq_one_letter_code
_entity_poly.pdbx_strand_id
1 'polypeptide(L)'
;MEKLTAKLSESILDKFSMDFLRNQVLKNAYGNDDTVIAALDPRILLAWYLFFGLVPWFVNDIPFLLGCFLLVMATTILARVAGLVLFLFALGVFSQTGYLFLVTLLFGGDASAIVPLLVLTLKVATISLASVTVFSGLDPDKLSNGLMWYGCPERLSFSISYAYRMLPMLMEEFQNVLLSYRLRGNPPAHETFGGKVKYLIYQVKIIMQSFYPLMLNTAKRSRTTVEALELRGYRYAAVNKSVKKIKLAALKVSCNDGIFLAVSLLVVAVAVLISTLL
;
A
#
# COMPACT_ATOMS: atom_id res chain seq x y z
N MET A 1 6.89 -20.23 32.82
CA MET A 1 6.56 -20.20 31.39
C MET A 1 5.22 -19.50 31.13
N GLU A 2 4.19 -19.75 31.90
CA GLU A 2 2.83 -19.16 31.76
C GLU A 2 2.79 -17.63 31.86
N LYS A 3 3.55 -17.00 32.76
CA LYS A 3 3.64 -15.55 32.90
C LYS A 3 4.38 -14.87 31.71
N LEU A 4 5.30 -15.58 31.07
CA LEU A 4 6.02 -15.08 29.88
C LEU A 4 5.14 -15.15 28.63
N THR A 5 4.34 -16.22 28.48
CA THR A 5 3.38 -16.36 27.39
C THR A 5 2.20 -15.39 27.52
N ALA A 6 1.73 -15.12 28.74
CA ALA A 6 0.71 -14.10 29.01
C ALA A 6 1.24 -12.69 28.67
N LYS A 7 2.45 -12.35 29.09
CA LYS A 7 3.08 -11.06 28.80
C LYS A 7 3.41 -10.88 27.31
N LEU A 8 3.77 -11.94 26.60
CA LEU A 8 3.93 -11.95 25.15
C LEU A 8 2.58 -11.79 24.42
N SER A 9 1.52 -12.44 24.91
CA SER A 9 0.18 -12.32 24.32
C SER A 9 -0.43 -10.93 24.55
N GLU A 10 -0.24 -10.32 25.73
CA GLU A 10 -0.62 -8.93 25.98
C GLU A 10 0.17 -7.96 25.11
N SER A 11 1.48 -8.12 24.99
CA SER A 11 2.31 -7.28 24.12
C SER A 11 1.98 -7.42 22.64
N ILE A 12 1.54 -8.58 22.19
CA ILE A 12 1.09 -8.80 20.80
C ILE A 12 -0.30 -8.20 20.60
N LEU A 13 -1.21 -8.37 21.57
CA LEU A 13 -2.55 -7.78 21.54
C LEU A 13 -2.51 -6.25 21.63
N ASP A 14 -1.59 -5.67 22.40
CA ASP A 14 -1.37 -4.21 22.46
C ASP A 14 -0.76 -3.68 21.15
N LYS A 15 0.14 -4.45 20.51
CA LYS A 15 0.65 -4.10 19.18
C LYS A 15 -0.40 -4.19 18.07
N PHE A 16 -1.42 -5.01 18.25
CA PHE A 16 -2.64 -5.07 17.43
C PHE A 16 -3.77 -4.19 17.98
N SER A 17 -3.47 -3.32 18.95
CA SER A 17 -4.47 -2.37 19.43
C SER A 17 -4.93 -1.50 18.27
N MET A 18 -6.21 -1.14 18.27
CA MET A 18 -6.81 -0.31 17.20
C MET A 18 -6.04 1.01 17.00
N ASP A 19 -5.43 1.54 18.06
CA ASP A 19 -4.62 2.76 18.01
C ASP A 19 -3.30 2.56 17.25
N PHE A 20 -2.66 1.40 17.43
CA PHE A 20 -1.45 1.05 16.67
C PHE A 20 -1.76 0.88 15.18
N LEU A 21 -2.82 0.14 14.84
CA LEU A 21 -3.27 -0.03 13.45
C LEU A 21 -3.67 1.32 12.83
N ARG A 22 -4.42 2.14 13.56
CA ARG A 22 -4.78 3.50 13.15
C ARG A 22 -3.54 4.33 12.82
N ASN A 23 -2.58 4.39 13.74
CA ASN A 23 -1.37 5.18 13.54
C ASN A 23 -0.52 4.67 12.37
N GLN A 24 -0.43 3.36 12.18
CA GLN A 24 0.29 2.76 11.05
C GLN A 24 -0.43 3.01 9.71
N VAL A 25 -1.75 2.85 9.68
CA VAL A 25 -2.57 3.11 8.47
C VAL A 25 -2.49 4.59 8.11
N LEU A 26 -2.64 5.49 9.09
CA LEU A 26 -2.54 6.92 8.84
C LEU A 26 -1.14 7.33 8.37
N LYS A 27 -0.09 6.82 9.01
CA LYS A 27 1.29 7.09 8.60
C LYS A 27 1.57 6.62 7.17
N ASN A 28 1.07 5.46 6.78
CA ASN A 28 1.23 4.97 5.41
C ASN A 28 0.31 5.69 4.40
N ALA A 29 -0.89 6.10 4.83
CA ALA A 29 -1.86 6.76 3.96
C ALA A 29 -1.50 8.22 3.64
N TYR A 30 -0.81 8.91 4.56
CA TYR A 30 -0.36 10.30 4.34
C TYR A 30 1.05 10.41 3.78
N GLY A 31 1.73 9.27 3.54
CA GLY A 31 3.12 9.25 3.12
C GLY A 31 4.08 9.70 4.24
N ASN A 32 5.35 9.57 3.98
CA ASN A 32 6.39 10.07 4.86
C ASN A 32 7.02 11.30 4.17
N ASP A 33 6.47 12.49 4.41
CA ASP A 33 6.87 13.75 3.74
C ASP A 33 8.38 14.05 3.85
N ASP A 34 9.07 13.47 4.84
CA ASP A 34 10.49 13.70 5.11
C ASP A 34 11.43 12.79 4.30
N THR A 35 10.92 12.04 3.31
CA THR A 35 11.76 11.12 2.54
C THR A 35 12.19 11.71 1.19
N VAL A 36 13.34 11.27 0.71
CA VAL A 36 13.86 11.66 -0.62
C VAL A 36 12.83 11.33 -1.73
N ILE A 37 12.12 10.21 -1.59
CA ILE A 37 11.12 9.76 -2.56
C ILE A 37 9.86 10.63 -2.51
N ALA A 38 9.44 11.08 -1.33
CA ALA A 38 8.30 11.99 -1.19
C ALA A 38 8.54 13.38 -1.81
N ALA A 39 9.81 13.78 -1.93
CA ALA A 39 10.20 15.05 -2.54
C ALA A 39 10.20 14.99 -4.09
N LEU A 40 10.13 13.78 -4.69
CA LEU A 40 10.15 13.59 -6.14
C LEU A 40 8.81 13.97 -6.80
N ASP A 41 8.87 14.36 -8.08
CA ASP A 41 7.67 14.63 -8.88
C ASP A 41 6.83 13.35 -9.06
N PRO A 42 5.52 13.38 -8.73
CA PRO A 42 4.63 12.22 -8.82
C PRO A 42 4.52 11.62 -10.23
N ARG A 43 4.76 12.40 -11.27
CA ARG A 43 4.76 11.92 -12.67
C ARG A 43 5.89 10.93 -12.89
N ILE A 44 7.06 11.27 -12.39
CA ILE A 44 8.27 10.46 -12.54
C ILE A 44 8.16 9.19 -11.71
N LEU A 45 7.66 9.30 -10.48
CA LEU A 45 7.43 8.13 -9.63
C LEU A 45 6.41 7.16 -10.23
N LEU A 46 5.32 7.67 -10.80
CA LEU A 46 4.32 6.82 -11.47
C LEU A 46 4.87 6.17 -12.74
N ALA A 47 5.67 6.90 -13.55
CA ALA A 47 6.35 6.33 -14.72
C ALA A 47 7.33 5.23 -14.29
N TRP A 48 8.13 5.50 -13.26
CA TRP A 48 9.07 4.54 -12.68
C TRP A 48 8.35 3.29 -12.15
N TYR A 49 7.23 3.46 -11.45
CA TYR A 49 6.41 2.35 -10.98
C TYR A 49 5.86 1.51 -12.14
N LEU A 50 5.34 2.17 -13.19
CA LEU A 50 4.84 1.46 -14.37
C LEU A 50 5.95 0.67 -15.08
N PHE A 51 7.15 1.24 -15.16
CA PHE A 51 8.31 0.56 -15.74
C PHE A 51 8.67 -0.70 -14.95
N PHE A 52 8.89 -0.60 -13.64
CA PHE A 52 9.23 -1.77 -12.79
C PHE A 52 8.05 -2.71 -12.53
N GLY A 53 6.83 -2.28 -12.76
CA GLY A 53 5.63 -3.11 -12.73
C GLY A 53 5.44 -3.96 -13.99
N LEU A 54 5.88 -3.49 -15.15
CA LEU A 54 5.67 -4.16 -16.44
C LEU A 54 6.91 -4.90 -16.94
N VAL A 55 8.09 -4.28 -16.88
CA VAL A 55 9.32 -4.82 -17.48
C VAL A 55 9.70 -6.21 -16.94
N PRO A 56 9.63 -6.50 -15.63
CA PRO A 56 9.95 -7.83 -15.12
C PRO A 56 9.09 -8.97 -15.69
N TRP A 57 7.90 -8.68 -16.20
CA TRP A 57 7.03 -9.69 -16.81
C TRP A 57 7.58 -10.22 -18.14
N PHE A 58 8.24 -9.36 -18.92
CA PHE A 58 8.72 -9.67 -20.26
C PHE A 58 10.11 -10.29 -20.28
N VAL A 59 10.88 -10.15 -19.19
CA VAL A 59 12.26 -10.65 -19.10
C VAL A 59 12.32 -11.83 -18.14
N ASN A 60 13.01 -12.91 -18.55
CA ASN A 60 13.18 -14.13 -17.74
C ASN A 60 14.62 -14.29 -17.21
N ASP A 61 15.53 -13.41 -17.58
CA ASP A 61 16.94 -13.48 -17.23
C ASP A 61 17.14 -13.18 -15.75
N ILE A 62 17.74 -14.12 -15.03
CA ILE A 62 17.97 -14.04 -13.59
C ILE A 62 18.86 -12.84 -13.24
N PRO A 63 20.01 -12.58 -13.91
CA PRO A 63 20.87 -11.45 -13.55
C PRO A 63 20.17 -10.10 -13.72
N PHE A 64 19.34 -9.93 -14.77
CA PHE A 64 18.55 -8.73 -14.96
C PHE A 64 17.52 -8.54 -13.84
N LEU A 65 16.75 -9.58 -13.52
CA LEU A 65 15.73 -9.53 -12.46
C LEU A 65 16.35 -9.24 -11.09
N LEU A 66 17.52 -9.80 -10.83
CA LEU A 66 18.25 -9.57 -9.59
C LEU A 66 18.75 -8.13 -9.49
N GLY A 67 19.25 -7.56 -10.60
CA GLY A 67 19.60 -6.13 -10.68
C GLY A 67 18.42 -5.21 -10.42
N CYS A 68 17.26 -5.48 -11.04
CA CYS A 68 16.02 -4.76 -10.80
C CYS A 68 15.55 -4.86 -9.34
N PHE A 69 15.61 -6.06 -8.76
CA PHE A 69 15.24 -6.29 -7.36
C PHE A 69 16.14 -5.50 -6.38
N LEU A 70 17.45 -5.54 -6.60
CA LEU A 70 18.41 -4.79 -5.76
C LEU A 70 18.18 -3.29 -5.86
N LEU A 71 17.92 -2.75 -7.05
CA LEU A 71 17.60 -1.34 -7.24
C LEU A 71 16.33 -0.95 -6.48
N VAL A 72 15.26 -1.73 -6.66
CA VAL A 72 13.98 -1.47 -5.99
C VAL A 72 14.14 -1.62 -4.46
N MET A 73 14.92 -2.56 -3.98
CA MET A 73 15.23 -2.72 -2.56
C MET A 73 15.99 -1.49 -2.02
N ALA A 74 16.98 -0.98 -2.74
CA ALA A 74 17.70 0.23 -2.35
C ALA A 74 16.76 1.45 -2.28
N THR A 75 15.86 1.61 -3.27
CA THR A 75 14.86 2.69 -3.26
C THR A 75 13.85 2.54 -2.11
N THR A 76 13.48 1.31 -1.73
CA THR A 76 12.59 1.05 -0.58
C THR A 76 13.24 1.48 0.74
N ILE A 77 14.54 1.26 0.90
CA ILE A 77 15.29 1.72 2.09
C ILE A 77 15.31 3.25 2.15
N LEU A 78 15.52 3.92 1.00
CA LEU A 78 15.47 5.38 0.89
C LEU A 78 14.07 5.95 1.16
N ALA A 79 13.01 5.20 0.83
CA ALA A 79 11.61 5.55 1.11
C ALA A 79 11.26 5.48 2.61
N ARG A 80 12.11 4.90 3.45
CA ARG A 80 11.84 4.67 4.88
C ARG A 80 10.46 4.07 5.13
N VAL A 81 10.12 3.05 4.35
CA VAL A 81 8.83 2.35 4.47
C VAL A 81 8.62 1.84 5.89
N ALA A 82 7.39 1.90 6.39
CA ALA A 82 7.06 1.41 7.72
C ALA A 82 7.42 -0.08 7.87
N GLY A 83 8.12 -0.41 8.96
CA GLY A 83 8.63 -1.78 9.19
C GLY A 83 7.56 -2.87 9.18
N LEU A 84 6.32 -2.53 9.57
CA LEU A 84 5.18 -3.43 9.50
C LEU A 84 4.84 -3.82 8.04
N VAL A 85 4.90 -2.87 7.12
CA VAL A 85 4.62 -3.13 5.69
C VAL A 85 5.71 -4.00 5.09
N LEU A 86 6.98 -3.73 5.42
CA LEU A 86 8.11 -4.58 5.01
C LEU A 86 8.02 -5.99 5.61
N PHE A 87 7.60 -6.11 6.86
CA PHE A 87 7.38 -7.43 7.50
C PHE A 87 6.26 -8.20 6.78
N LEU A 88 5.12 -7.56 6.50
CA LEU A 88 4.02 -8.19 5.76
C LEU A 88 4.44 -8.58 4.33
N PHE A 89 5.23 -7.72 3.68
CA PHE A 89 5.81 -8.03 2.37
C PHE A 89 6.73 -9.26 2.43
N ALA A 90 7.68 -9.29 3.37
CA ALA A 90 8.57 -10.44 3.56
C ALA A 90 7.81 -11.72 3.87
N LEU A 91 6.79 -11.65 4.71
CA LEU A 91 5.90 -12.78 5.02
C LEU A 91 5.15 -13.26 3.78
N GLY A 92 4.67 -12.33 2.94
CA GLY A 92 3.99 -12.65 1.67
C GLY A 92 4.90 -13.37 0.68
N VAL A 93 6.11 -12.85 0.47
CA VAL A 93 7.12 -13.46 -0.40
C VAL A 93 7.54 -14.84 0.12
N PHE A 94 7.77 -14.96 1.43
CA PHE A 94 8.12 -16.23 2.06
C PHE A 94 6.99 -17.26 1.94
N SER A 95 5.76 -16.87 2.19
CA SER A 95 4.56 -17.71 2.05
C SER A 95 4.39 -18.18 0.61
N GLN A 96 4.55 -17.30 -0.37
CA GLN A 96 4.45 -17.61 -1.80
C GLN A 96 5.54 -18.62 -2.21
N THR A 97 6.80 -18.35 -1.84
CA THR A 97 7.92 -19.24 -2.15
C THR A 97 7.74 -20.60 -1.49
N GLY A 98 7.34 -20.64 -0.23
CA GLY A 98 7.05 -21.86 0.51
C GLY A 98 5.91 -22.68 -0.10
N TYR A 99 4.82 -22.01 -0.51
CA TYR A 99 3.71 -22.67 -1.20
C TYR A 99 4.14 -23.28 -2.54
N LEU A 100 4.87 -22.52 -3.36
CA LEU A 100 5.35 -23.01 -4.66
C LEU A 100 6.30 -24.19 -4.48
N PHE A 101 7.21 -24.14 -3.51
CA PHE A 101 8.11 -25.23 -3.18
C PHE A 101 7.34 -26.49 -2.73
N LEU A 102 6.34 -26.33 -1.88
CA LEU A 102 5.49 -27.41 -1.37
C LEU A 102 4.71 -28.09 -2.52
N VAL A 103 4.11 -27.29 -3.41
CA VAL A 103 3.39 -27.81 -4.59
C VAL A 103 4.32 -28.60 -5.50
N THR A 104 5.53 -28.09 -5.78
CA THR A 104 6.51 -28.79 -6.60
C THR A 104 6.90 -30.14 -5.99
N LEU A 105 7.06 -30.20 -4.67
CA LEU A 105 7.45 -31.41 -3.95
C LEU A 105 6.31 -32.45 -3.92
N LEU A 106 5.04 -32.01 -3.79
CA LEU A 106 3.87 -32.89 -3.77
C LEU A 106 3.53 -33.47 -5.16
N PHE A 107 3.76 -32.72 -6.23
CA PHE A 107 3.44 -33.15 -7.59
C PHE A 107 4.62 -33.77 -8.33
N GLY A 108 5.72 -34.13 -7.60
CA GLY A 108 6.87 -34.87 -8.17
C GLY A 108 7.70 -34.01 -9.12
N GLY A 109 7.80 -32.68 -8.87
CA GLY A 109 8.63 -31.80 -9.69
C GLY A 109 10.11 -32.12 -9.60
N ASP A 110 10.76 -32.15 -10.77
CA ASP A 110 12.20 -32.31 -10.88
C ASP A 110 12.95 -31.07 -10.36
N ALA A 111 14.23 -31.21 -10.05
CA ALA A 111 15.10 -30.11 -9.65
C ALA A 111 15.15 -28.98 -10.71
N SER A 112 14.83 -29.26 -11.98
CA SER A 112 14.67 -28.26 -13.05
C SER A 112 13.56 -27.25 -12.83
N ALA A 113 12.55 -27.55 -12.01
CA ALA A 113 11.46 -26.63 -11.67
C ALA A 113 11.88 -25.50 -10.71
N ILE A 114 13.02 -25.65 -10.01
CA ILE A 114 13.49 -24.67 -9.04
C ILE A 114 13.82 -23.33 -9.71
N VAL A 115 14.44 -23.35 -10.89
CA VAL A 115 14.85 -22.14 -11.61
C VAL A 115 13.64 -21.29 -12.04
N PRO A 116 12.61 -21.82 -12.71
CA PRO A 116 11.40 -21.06 -13.02
C PRO A 116 10.67 -20.51 -11.79
N LEU A 117 10.66 -21.27 -10.68
CA LEU A 117 10.06 -20.81 -9.42
C LEU A 117 10.80 -19.61 -8.82
N LEU A 118 12.14 -19.63 -8.87
CA LEU A 118 12.97 -18.54 -8.39
C LEU A 118 12.76 -17.28 -9.26
N VAL A 119 12.69 -17.44 -10.58
CA VAL A 119 12.38 -16.34 -11.51
C VAL A 119 11.02 -15.74 -11.20
N LEU A 120 9.99 -16.56 -11.01
CA LEU A 120 8.65 -16.08 -10.67
C LEU A 120 8.64 -15.33 -9.33
N THR A 121 9.31 -15.87 -8.32
CA THR A 121 9.42 -15.22 -7.00
C THR A 121 10.11 -13.86 -7.10
N LEU A 122 11.21 -13.76 -7.85
CA LEU A 122 11.90 -12.49 -8.08
C LEU A 122 11.03 -11.47 -8.80
N LYS A 123 10.29 -11.89 -9.82
CA LYS A 123 9.35 -11.03 -10.55
C LYS A 123 8.31 -10.43 -9.60
N VAL A 124 7.58 -11.29 -8.88
CA VAL A 124 6.54 -10.86 -7.97
C VAL A 124 7.11 -10.01 -6.82
N ALA A 125 8.26 -10.38 -6.28
CA ALA A 125 8.94 -9.61 -5.24
C ALA A 125 9.32 -8.22 -5.73
N THR A 126 9.89 -8.07 -6.92
CA THR A 126 10.27 -6.78 -7.51
C THR A 126 9.05 -5.87 -7.71
N ILE A 127 7.99 -6.40 -8.32
CA ILE A 127 6.76 -5.64 -8.60
C ILE A 127 6.08 -5.20 -7.31
N SER A 128 5.95 -6.12 -6.34
CA SER A 128 5.32 -5.82 -5.05
C SER A 128 6.12 -4.80 -4.25
N LEU A 129 7.46 -4.91 -4.26
CA LEU A 129 8.33 -3.98 -3.56
C LEU A 129 8.32 -2.60 -4.22
N ALA A 130 8.29 -2.50 -5.55
CA ALA A 130 8.13 -1.25 -6.28
C ALA A 130 6.80 -0.56 -5.93
N SER A 131 5.72 -1.33 -5.85
CA SER A 131 4.41 -0.83 -5.41
C SER A 131 4.46 -0.25 -3.99
N VAL A 132 5.01 -1.01 -3.05
CA VAL A 132 5.16 -0.58 -1.64
C VAL A 132 5.99 0.70 -1.55
N THR A 133 7.09 0.79 -2.29
CA THR A 133 7.99 1.96 -2.29
C THR A 133 7.27 3.22 -2.75
N VAL A 134 6.57 3.15 -3.88
CA VAL A 134 5.92 4.32 -4.48
C VAL A 134 4.71 4.76 -3.65
N PHE A 135 3.83 3.83 -3.27
CA PHE A 135 2.61 4.19 -2.54
C PHE A 135 2.85 4.54 -1.07
N SER A 136 3.96 4.12 -0.48
CA SER A 136 4.36 4.55 0.87
C SER A 136 5.01 5.93 0.89
N GLY A 137 5.68 6.33 -0.21
CA GLY A 137 6.35 7.63 -0.31
C GLY A 137 5.50 8.73 -0.96
N LEU A 138 4.42 8.37 -1.62
CA LEU A 138 3.62 9.32 -2.42
C LEU A 138 2.43 9.86 -1.63
N ASP A 139 2.42 11.19 -1.39
CA ASP A 139 1.26 11.89 -0.84
C ASP A 139 0.03 11.73 -1.77
N PRO A 140 -1.16 11.44 -1.22
CA PRO A 140 -2.40 11.29 -1.98
C PRO A 140 -2.76 12.47 -2.89
N ASP A 141 -2.47 13.70 -2.46
CA ASP A 141 -2.71 14.88 -3.27
C ASP A 141 -1.74 14.95 -4.47
N LYS A 142 -0.48 14.56 -4.27
CA LYS A 142 0.51 14.43 -5.34
C LYS A 142 0.13 13.31 -6.31
N LEU A 143 -0.30 12.15 -5.79
CA LEU A 143 -0.81 11.03 -6.59
C LEU A 143 -1.97 11.47 -7.49
N SER A 144 -2.95 12.16 -6.92
CA SER A 144 -4.11 12.71 -7.62
C SER A 144 -3.69 13.61 -8.80
N ASN A 145 -2.75 14.52 -8.55
CA ASN A 145 -2.24 15.44 -9.58
C ASN A 145 -1.42 14.71 -10.66
N GLY A 146 -0.61 13.72 -10.28
CA GLY A 146 0.14 12.87 -11.19
C GLY A 146 -0.79 12.09 -12.13
N LEU A 147 -1.83 11.45 -11.60
CA LEU A 147 -2.83 10.73 -12.38
C LEU A 147 -3.58 11.67 -13.35
N MET A 148 -3.89 12.89 -12.91
CA MET A 148 -4.54 13.89 -13.77
C MET A 148 -3.64 14.29 -14.94
N TRP A 149 -2.33 14.33 -14.76
CA TRP A 149 -1.38 14.61 -15.82
C TRP A 149 -1.37 13.48 -16.87
N TYR A 150 -1.46 12.22 -16.46
CA TYR A 150 -1.57 11.05 -17.36
C TYR A 150 -2.93 10.93 -18.07
N GLY A 151 -3.83 11.90 -17.90
CA GLY A 151 -5.11 11.94 -18.61
C GLY A 151 -6.29 11.44 -17.80
N CYS A 152 -6.10 11.11 -16.52
CA CYS A 152 -7.20 10.76 -15.65
C CYS A 152 -8.20 11.93 -15.53
N PRO A 153 -9.53 11.67 -15.61
CA PRO A 153 -10.52 12.74 -15.49
C PRO A 153 -10.43 13.39 -14.10
N GLU A 154 -10.60 14.72 -14.07
CA GLU A 154 -10.48 15.51 -12.84
C GLU A 154 -11.39 15.01 -11.72
N ARG A 155 -12.56 14.46 -12.06
CA ARG A 155 -13.48 13.88 -11.09
C ARG A 155 -12.88 12.72 -10.32
N LEU A 156 -12.17 11.79 -11.00
CA LEU A 156 -11.49 10.66 -10.36
C LEU A 156 -10.32 11.14 -9.51
N SER A 157 -9.51 12.05 -10.04
CA SER A 157 -8.39 12.65 -9.32
C SER A 157 -8.84 13.32 -8.02
N PHE A 158 -9.89 14.14 -8.08
CA PHE A 158 -10.50 14.76 -6.89
C PHE A 158 -11.03 13.70 -5.91
N SER A 159 -11.69 12.65 -6.42
CA SER A 159 -12.25 11.60 -5.55
C SER A 159 -11.17 10.88 -4.75
N ILE A 160 -10.01 10.62 -5.34
CA ILE A 160 -8.87 9.99 -4.66
C ILE A 160 -8.38 10.91 -3.53
N SER A 161 -8.06 12.16 -3.84
CA SER A 161 -7.60 13.14 -2.85
C SER A 161 -8.62 13.33 -1.72
N TYR A 162 -9.91 13.43 -2.05
CA TYR A 162 -10.98 13.56 -1.08
C TYR A 162 -11.13 12.31 -0.18
N ALA A 163 -11.06 11.11 -0.77
CA ALA A 163 -11.15 9.86 -0.02
C ALA A 163 -10.06 9.75 1.06
N TYR A 164 -8.82 10.07 0.71
CA TYR A 164 -7.72 10.05 1.67
C TYR A 164 -7.89 11.09 2.79
N ARG A 165 -8.37 12.28 2.48
CA ARG A 165 -8.65 13.31 3.50
C ARG A 165 -9.77 12.91 4.46
N MET A 166 -10.73 12.10 3.99
CA MET A 166 -11.82 11.60 4.83
C MET A 166 -11.43 10.37 5.65
N LEU A 167 -10.33 9.69 5.31
CA LEU A 167 -9.91 8.45 5.95
C LEU A 167 -9.75 8.57 7.48
N PRO A 168 -9.09 9.61 8.05
CA PRO A 168 -8.97 9.73 9.51
C PRO A 168 -10.32 9.82 10.20
N MET A 169 -11.23 10.62 9.64
CA MET A 169 -12.57 10.82 10.17
C MET A 169 -13.39 9.52 10.13
N LEU A 170 -13.29 8.76 9.02
CA LEU A 170 -13.95 7.46 8.92
C LEU A 170 -13.38 6.44 9.92
N MET A 171 -12.09 6.49 10.18
CA MET A 171 -11.45 5.63 11.19
C MET A 171 -11.92 5.96 12.61
N GLU A 172 -12.08 7.24 12.95
CA GLU A 172 -12.64 7.66 14.25
C GLU A 172 -14.10 7.22 14.38
N GLU A 173 -14.90 7.42 13.33
CA GLU A 173 -16.30 7.02 13.34
C GLU A 173 -16.44 5.50 13.47
N PHE A 174 -15.62 4.74 12.75
CA PHE A 174 -15.57 3.29 12.88
C PHE A 174 -15.21 2.83 14.30
N GLN A 175 -14.20 3.46 14.93
CA GLN A 175 -13.82 3.16 16.31
C GLN A 175 -14.97 3.46 17.29
N ASN A 176 -15.67 4.58 17.14
CA ASN A 176 -16.79 4.95 18.00
C ASN A 176 -17.95 3.96 17.87
N VAL A 177 -18.29 3.54 16.65
CA VAL A 177 -19.31 2.53 16.40
C VAL A 177 -18.88 1.19 17.02
N LEU A 178 -17.65 0.77 16.80
CA LEU A 178 -17.12 -0.49 17.31
C LEU A 178 -17.10 -0.53 18.85
N LEU A 179 -16.69 0.58 19.49
CA LEU A 179 -16.75 0.71 20.95
C LEU A 179 -18.19 0.64 21.48
N SER A 180 -19.14 1.29 20.78
CA SER A 180 -20.57 1.20 21.12
C SER A 180 -21.10 -0.23 21.09
N TYR A 181 -20.72 -1.01 20.09
CA TYR A 181 -21.09 -2.44 20.03
C TYR A 181 -20.40 -3.28 21.10
N ARG A 182 -19.13 -3.00 21.40
CA ARG A 182 -18.40 -3.69 22.48
C ARG A 182 -19.03 -3.45 23.85
N LEU A 183 -19.46 -2.23 24.14
CA LEU A 183 -20.12 -1.87 25.40
C LEU A 183 -21.51 -2.53 25.56
N ARG A 184 -22.20 -2.79 24.46
CA ARG A 184 -23.51 -3.48 24.45
C ARG A 184 -23.41 -5.00 24.42
N GLY A 185 -22.26 -5.52 24.01
CA GLY A 185 -22.04 -6.94 23.84
C GLY A 185 -21.57 -7.60 25.14
N ASN A 186 -21.80 -8.92 25.23
CA ASN A 186 -21.27 -9.75 26.32
C ASN A 186 -20.15 -10.63 25.74
N PRO A 187 -18.87 -10.31 26.01
CA PRO A 187 -17.75 -11.06 25.46
C PRO A 187 -17.70 -12.48 26.05
N PRO A 188 -17.50 -13.54 25.28
CA PRO A 188 -17.34 -14.88 25.78
C PRO A 188 -16.04 -15.02 26.60
N ALA A 189 -16.06 -15.89 27.62
CA ALA A 189 -14.89 -16.14 28.46
C ALA A 189 -13.71 -16.73 27.70
N HIS A 190 -12.48 -16.27 28.02
CA HIS A 190 -11.25 -16.55 27.25
C HIS A 190 -10.43 -17.75 27.74
N GLU A 191 -10.80 -18.40 28.82
CA GLU A 191 -9.92 -19.32 29.57
C GLU A 191 -9.61 -20.64 28.83
N THR A 192 -10.44 -21.09 27.89
CA THR A 192 -10.28 -22.34 27.16
C THR A 192 -9.89 -22.07 25.70
N PHE A 193 -9.14 -23.01 25.09
CA PHE A 193 -8.78 -22.91 23.64
C PHE A 193 -10.03 -22.71 22.76
N GLY A 194 -11.13 -23.40 23.03
CA GLY A 194 -12.43 -23.16 22.37
C GLY A 194 -13.04 -21.79 22.71
N GLY A 195 -12.73 -21.20 23.86
CA GLY A 195 -13.12 -19.84 24.25
C GLY A 195 -12.41 -18.78 23.42
N LYS A 196 -11.12 -18.98 23.12
CA LYS A 196 -10.35 -18.06 22.25
C LYS A 196 -10.90 -18.01 20.83
N VAL A 197 -11.30 -19.14 20.26
CA VAL A 197 -11.92 -19.21 18.92
C VAL A 197 -13.30 -18.51 18.94
N LYS A 198 -14.12 -18.74 19.98
CA LYS A 198 -15.41 -18.06 20.14
C LYS A 198 -15.23 -16.54 20.29
N TYR A 199 -14.20 -16.10 20.99
CA TYR A 199 -13.88 -14.68 21.12
C TYR A 199 -13.44 -14.05 19.78
N LEU A 200 -12.62 -14.73 18.98
CA LEU A 200 -12.27 -14.31 17.64
C LEU A 200 -13.51 -14.16 16.75
N ILE A 201 -14.38 -15.16 16.76
CA ILE A 201 -15.64 -15.10 16.01
C ILE A 201 -16.52 -13.95 16.50
N TYR A 202 -16.57 -13.71 17.80
CA TYR A 202 -17.29 -12.58 18.38
C TYR A 202 -16.72 -11.24 17.91
N GLN A 203 -15.40 -11.06 17.90
CA GLN A 203 -14.74 -9.86 17.39
C GLN A 203 -15.05 -9.62 15.90
N VAL A 204 -14.95 -10.65 15.07
CA VAL A 204 -15.30 -10.57 13.65
C VAL A 204 -16.77 -10.19 13.48
N LYS A 205 -17.67 -10.78 14.26
CA LYS A 205 -19.11 -10.45 14.23
C LYS A 205 -19.36 -8.99 14.59
N ILE A 206 -18.70 -8.44 15.61
CA ILE A 206 -18.83 -7.02 15.97
C ILE A 206 -18.34 -6.11 14.83
N ILE A 207 -17.20 -6.43 14.23
CA ILE A 207 -16.67 -5.68 13.08
C ILE A 207 -17.68 -5.65 11.92
N MET A 208 -18.25 -6.81 11.59
CA MET A 208 -19.26 -6.93 10.55
C MET A 208 -20.54 -6.13 10.86
N GLN A 209 -21.00 -6.19 12.12
CA GLN A 209 -22.17 -5.42 12.56
C GLN A 209 -21.91 -3.91 12.58
N SER A 210 -20.68 -3.48 12.89
CA SER A 210 -20.28 -2.06 12.90
C SER A 210 -20.20 -1.47 11.50
N PHE A 211 -20.05 -2.29 10.47
CA PHE A 211 -19.94 -1.84 9.09
C PHE A 211 -21.25 -1.17 8.59
N TYR A 212 -22.40 -1.72 8.95
CA TYR A 212 -23.69 -1.20 8.48
C TYR A 212 -23.98 0.23 8.96
N PRO A 213 -23.90 0.57 10.26
CA PRO A 213 -24.06 1.96 10.72
C PRO A 213 -23.04 2.93 10.13
N LEU A 214 -21.78 2.48 9.98
CA LEU A 214 -20.73 3.28 9.35
C LEU A 214 -21.09 3.64 7.91
N MET A 215 -21.53 2.67 7.11
CA MET A 215 -21.95 2.89 5.72
C MET A 215 -23.14 3.84 5.63
N LEU A 216 -24.11 3.71 6.54
CA LEU A 216 -25.29 4.55 6.56
C LEU A 216 -24.96 5.99 6.91
N ASN A 217 -24.08 6.21 7.88
CA ASN A 217 -23.61 7.55 8.26
C ASN A 217 -22.78 8.18 7.13
N THR A 218 -21.89 7.39 6.52
CA THR A 218 -21.08 7.84 5.37
C THR A 218 -21.97 8.22 4.18
N ALA A 219 -23.00 7.43 3.89
CA ALA A 219 -23.96 7.74 2.81
C ALA A 219 -24.73 9.04 3.07
N LYS A 220 -25.18 9.29 4.30
CA LYS A 220 -25.82 10.56 4.68
C LYS A 220 -24.88 11.74 4.51
N ARG A 221 -23.62 11.61 4.96
CA ARG A 221 -22.60 12.64 4.86
C ARG A 221 -22.19 12.91 3.41
N SER A 222 -22.10 11.89 2.56
CA SER A 222 -21.75 12.07 1.16
C SER A 222 -22.77 12.95 0.43
N ARG A 223 -24.06 12.82 0.76
CA ARG A 223 -25.11 13.67 0.21
C ARG A 223 -24.90 15.15 0.56
N THR A 224 -24.70 15.47 1.84
CA THR A 224 -24.46 16.86 2.28
C THR A 224 -23.16 17.43 1.71
N THR A 225 -22.14 16.59 1.56
CA THR A 225 -20.88 16.98 0.93
C THR A 225 -21.05 17.32 -0.55
N VAL A 226 -21.80 16.50 -1.30
CA VAL A 226 -22.09 16.77 -2.71
C VAL A 226 -22.86 18.09 -2.86
N GLU A 227 -23.90 18.29 -2.06
CA GLU A 227 -24.68 19.54 -2.05
C GLU A 227 -23.77 20.76 -1.76
N ALA A 228 -22.88 20.67 -0.77
CA ALA A 228 -21.93 21.73 -0.46
C ALA A 228 -20.90 21.99 -1.58
N LEU A 229 -20.44 20.95 -2.27
CA LEU A 229 -19.53 21.08 -3.41
C LEU A 229 -20.22 21.69 -4.63
N GLU A 230 -21.48 21.36 -4.88
CA GLU A 230 -22.27 21.98 -5.95
C GLU A 230 -22.47 23.47 -5.72
N LEU A 231 -22.82 23.88 -4.48
CA LEU A 231 -22.92 25.27 -4.09
C LEU A 231 -21.59 26.04 -4.25
N ARG A 232 -20.44 25.38 -4.06
CA ARG A 232 -19.11 25.95 -4.29
C ARG A 232 -18.68 25.96 -5.76
N GLY A 233 -19.55 25.54 -6.68
CA GLY A 233 -19.28 25.55 -8.12
C GLY A 233 -18.32 24.45 -8.60
N TYR A 234 -18.18 23.35 -7.84
CA TYR A 234 -17.28 22.24 -8.22
C TYR A 234 -17.59 21.69 -9.60
N ARG A 235 -18.87 21.60 -9.99
CA ARG A 235 -19.29 21.09 -11.29
C ARG A 235 -18.76 21.93 -12.46
N TYR A 236 -18.74 23.25 -12.29
CA TYR A 236 -18.16 24.19 -13.26
C TYR A 236 -16.64 24.04 -13.30
N ALA A 237 -15.99 23.98 -12.14
CA ALA A 237 -14.54 23.85 -12.02
C ALA A 237 -14.03 22.56 -12.67
N ALA A 238 -14.72 21.43 -12.48
CA ALA A 238 -14.36 20.11 -12.98
C ALA A 238 -14.42 19.99 -14.53
N VAL A 239 -15.15 20.88 -15.20
CA VAL A 239 -15.25 20.91 -16.67
C VAL A 239 -14.27 21.92 -17.29
N ASN A 240 -13.81 22.90 -16.52
CA ASN A 240 -13.03 24.01 -17.01
C ASN A 240 -11.55 23.65 -17.15
N LYS A 241 -11.05 23.66 -18.39
CA LYS A 241 -9.62 23.38 -18.73
C LYS A 241 -8.65 24.34 -18.03
N SER A 242 -9.06 25.57 -17.70
CA SER A 242 -8.20 26.54 -17.01
C SER A 242 -7.88 26.14 -15.59
N VAL A 243 -8.83 25.56 -14.87
CA VAL A 243 -8.62 25.05 -13.50
C VAL A 243 -7.64 23.88 -13.50
N LYS A 244 -7.78 22.97 -14.48
CA LYS A 244 -6.84 21.87 -14.68
C LYS A 244 -5.40 22.37 -14.93
N LYS A 245 -5.23 23.39 -15.76
CA LYS A 245 -3.92 24.01 -16.00
C LYS A 245 -3.28 24.59 -14.76
N ILE A 246 -4.06 25.26 -13.89
CA ILE A 246 -3.56 25.82 -12.63
C ILE A 246 -3.08 24.74 -11.69
N LYS A 247 -3.83 23.65 -11.54
CA LYS A 247 -3.42 22.50 -10.71
C LYS A 247 -2.15 21.83 -11.25
N LEU A 248 -2.05 21.63 -12.56
CA LEU A 248 -0.88 21.03 -13.19
C LEU A 248 0.35 21.96 -13.16
N ALA A 249 0.18 23.28 -13.14
CA ALA A 249 1.27 24.23 -13.02
C ALA A 249 1.97 24.21 -11.65
N ALA A 250 1.30 23.65 -10.62
CA ALA A 250 1.90 23.43 -9.31
C ALA A 250 2.94 22.29 -9.29
N LEU A 251 2.93 21.41 -10.31
CA LEU A 251 3.90 20.33 -10.44
C LEU A 251 5.20 20.89 -11.05
N LYS A 252 6.28 20.89 -10.27
CA LYS A 252 7.60 21.34 -10.70
C LYS A 252 8.59 20.18 -10.67
N VAL A 253 9.23 19.94 -11.81
CA VAL A 253 10.32 18.96 -11.87
C VAL A 253 11.56 19.56 -11.19
N SER A 254 12.14 18.83 -10.26
CA SER A 254 13.35 19.20 -9.52
C SER A 254 14.58 18.56 -10.16
N CYS A 255 15.77 19.10 -9.86
CA CYS A 255 17.04 18.48 -10.26
C CYS A 255 17.21 17.07 -9.67
N ASN A 256 16.67 16.84 -8.48
CA ASN A 256 16.68 15.52 -7.81
C ASN A 256 15.92 14.45 -8.61
N ASP A 257 14.87 14.83 -9.33
CA ASP A 257 14.10 13.93 -10.18
C ASP A 257 14.94 13.41 -11.36
N GLY A 258 15.75 14.31 -11.94
CA GLY A 258 16.68 13.95 -13.01
C GLY A 258 17.77 12.99 -12.53
N ILE A 259 18.33 13.23 -11.35
CA ILE A 259 19.35 12.37 -10.74
C ILE A 259 18.75 10.98 -10.47
N PHE A 260 17.56 10.91 -9.88
CA PHE A 260 16.90 9.65 -9.59
C PHE A 260 16.64 8.81 -10.84
N LEU A 261 16.15 9.43 -11.92
CA LEU A 261 15.96 8.76 -13.21
C LEU A 261 17.28 8.31 -13.83
N ALA A 262 18.31 9.17 -13.82
CA ALA A 262 19.61 8.85 -14.38
C ALA A 262 20.26 7.65 -13.65
N VAL A 263 20.20 7.62 -12.31
CA VAL A 263 20.72 6.49 -11.51
C VAL A 263 19.93 5.22 -11.79
N SER A 264 18.60 5.28 -11.84
CA SER A 264 17.78 4.10 -12.11
C SER A 264 18.02 3.56 -13.54
N LEU A 265 18.14 4.42 -14.54
CA LEU A 265 18.45 4.00 -15.91
C LEU A 265 19.86 3.40 -16.01
N LEU A 266 20.84 3.99 -15.31
CA LEU A 266 22.21 3.47 -15.30
C LEU A 266 22.26 2.06 -14.72
N VAL A 267 21.60 1.81 -13.57
CA VAL A 267 21.56 0.49 -12.94
C VAL A 267 20.86 -0.53 -13.84
N VAL A 268 19.75 -0.14 -14.48
CA VAL A 268 19.06 -1.01 -15.44
C VAL A 268 19.94 -1.31 -16.66
N ALA A 269 20.65 -0.32 -17.20
CA ALA A 269 21.59 -0.53 -18.31
C ALA A 269 22.72 -1.48 -17.92
N VAL A 270 23.29 -1.36 -16.73
CA VAL A 270 24.31 -2.28 -16.22
C VAL A 270 23.74 -3.70 -16.05
N ALA A 271 22.51 -3.83 -15.53
CA ALA A 271 21.86 -5.13 -15.40
C ALA A 271 21.61 -5.81 -16.76
N VAL A 272 21.21 -5.03 -17.79
CA VAL A 272 21.08 -5.51 -19.16
C VAL A 272 22.43 -5.94 -19.74
N LEU A 273 23.48 -5.14 -19.55
CA LEU A 273 24.83 -5.49 -20.01
C LEU A 273 25.33 -6.80 -19.38
N ILE A 274 25.13 -6.99 -18.09
CA ILE A 274 25.49 -8.23 -17.39
C ILE A 274 24.69 -9.41 -17.95
N SER A 275 23.38 -9.22 -18.21
CA SER A 275 22.52 -10.25 -18.79
C SER A 275 22.93 -10.64 -20.22
N THR A 276 23.49 -9.71 -21.01
CA THR A 276 23.96 -9.99 -22.38
C THR A 276 25.37 -10.59 -22.43
N LEU A 277 26.16 -10.47 -21.36
CA LEU A 277 27.51 -11.00 -21.27
C LEU A 277 27.57 -12.41 -20.65
N LEU A 278 26.54 -12.81 -19.90
CA LEU A 278 26.37 -14.12 -19.28
C LEU A 278 25.53 -15.05 -20.14
#